data_1d416d373cf871cc1af7c950c02b4ed9
#
_entry.id   1d416d373cf871cc1af7c950c02b4ed9
#
_cell.length_a   1.000
_cell.length_b   1.000
_cell.length_c   1.000
_cell.angle_alpha   90.00
_cell.angle_beta   90.00
_cell.angle_gamma   90.00
#
_symmetry.space_group_name_H-M   'P 1'
#
loop_
_entity.id
_entity.type
_entity.pdbx_description
1 polymer ?
#
loop_
_entity_poly.entity_id
_entity_poly.type
_entity_poly.pdbx_seq_one_letter_code
_entity_poly.pdbx_strand_id
1 'polypeptide(L)'
;QTTLSAERFMQQVEDVGVAVIGQSGNLTPADKKLYALRDVTATIDSLPLITSSILSKKLAAGAHSIVLDVKIGSGAFMKTLEAGKELAESMVRIGKACGRNVVAVMSNMDIPLGFYIGNALEVREAVEVLQGRGCKDLTGVCITLAANMLHLCNGWPIEEATKQAEDAIASGKAFAQMKRWIAAQGGDARVLDDVSLLPQASVQYELKAPQTGYICHMDAQKIG
;
A
#
# COMPACT_ATOMS: atom_id res chain seq x y z
N GLN A 1 -7.41 15.42 0.46
CA GLN A 1 -8.72 14.83 0.08
C GLN A 1 -8.50 13.57 -0.75
N THR A 2 -9.17 12.48 -0.38
CA THR A 2 -9.09 11.19 -1.10
C THR A 2 -10.37 10.89 -1.91
N THR A 3 -11.34 11.81 -1.90
CA THR A 3 -12.55 11.74 -2.74
C THR A 3 -12.36 12.66 -3.94
N LEU A 4 -12.04 12.09 -5.09
CA LEU A 4 -11.85 12.80 -6.34
C LEU A 4 -12.84 12.28 -7.38
N SER A 5 -13.26 13.14 -8.33
CA SER A 5 -13.94 12.66 -9.52
C SER A 5 -12.97 11.92 -10.44
N ALA A 6 -13.49 11.11 -11.37
CA ALA A 6 -12.65 10.39 -12.34
C ALA A 6 -11.80 11.36 -13.17
N GLU A 7 -12.39 12.48 -13.62
CA GLU A 7 -11.71 13.51 -14.40
C GLU A 7 -10.58 14.16 -13.58
N ARG A 8 -10.85 14.50 -12.31
CA ARG A 8 -9.84 15.09 -11.43
C ARG A 8 -8.71 14.11 -11.11
N PHE A 9 -9.04 12.82 -10.96
CA PHE A 9 -8.05 11.77 -10.77
C PHE A 9 -7.11 11.68 -11.98
N MET A 10 -7.67 11.59 -13.19
CA MET A 10 -6.86 11.50 -14.42
C MET A 10 -6.00 12.76 -14.61
N GLN A 11 -6.57 13.94 -14.43
CA GLN A 11 -5.85 15.19 -14.53
C GLN A 11 -4.67 15.26 -13.53
N GLN A 12 -4.89 14.81 -12.29
CA GLN A 12 -3.82 14.81 -11.30
C GLN A 12 -2.69 13.82 -11.64
N VAL A 13 -3.03 12.65 -12.19
CA VAL A 13 -2.01 11.70 -12.65
C VAL A 13 -1.18 12.31 -13.78
N GLU A 14 -1.79 13.05 -14.71
CA GLU A 14 -1.08 13.77 -15.78
C GLU A 14 -0.19 14.89 -15.24
N ASP A 15 -0.70 15.74 -14.34
CA ASP A 15 -0.01 16.94 -13.85
C ASP A 15 1.07 16.63 -12.81
N VAL A 16 0.81 15.65 -11.96
CA VAL A 16 1.60 15.36 -10.74
C VAL A 16 2.32 14.00 -10.82
N GLY A 17 1.78 13.07 -11.61
CA GLY A 17 2.33 11.71 -11.75
C GLY A 17 1.85 10.73 -10.67
N VAL A 18 1.05 11.18 -9.70
CA VAL A 18 0.51 10.34 -8.62
C VAL A 18 -0.81 10.87 -8.10
N ALA A 19 -1.74 9.97 -7.83
CA ALA A 19 -2.97 10.26 -7.10
C ALA A 19 -3.39 9.08 -6.25
N VAL A 20 -3.96 9.35 -5.07
CA VAL A 20 -4.57 8.35 -4.19
C VAL A 20 -6.03 8.70 -4.02
N ILE A 21 -6.92 7.77 -4.39
CA ILE A 21 -8.36 7.93 -4.24
C ILE A 21 -8.93 6.79 -3.41
N GLY A 22 -9.87 7.12 -2.54
CA GLY A 22 -10.76 6.15 -1.93
C GLY A 22 -11.72 5.57 -2.95
N GLN A 23 -12.42 4.51 -2.59
CA GLN A 23 -13.46 3.92 -3.43
C GLN A 23 -14.60 4.93 -3.61
N SER A 24 -14.55 5.73 -4.69
CA SER A 24 -15.63 6.63 -5.06
C SER A 24 -16.81 5.82 -5.63
N GLY A 25 -18.03 6.30 -5.38
CA GLY A 25 -19.27 5.54 -5.54
C GLY A 25 -19.57 4.93 -6.91
N ASN A 26 -18.84 5.33 -7.98
CA ASN A 26 -19.14 4.93 -9.36
C ASN A 26 -18.02 4.16 -10.07
N LEU A 27 -16.87 3.93 -9.44
CA LEU A 27 -15.78 3.22 -10.11
C LEU A 27 -16.15 1.76 -10.43
N THR A 28 -16.74 1.04 -9.45
CA THR A 28 -17.19 -0.35 -9.61
C THR A 28 -18.46 -0.59 -8.79
N PRO A 29 -19.63 -0.07 -9.25
CA PRO A 29 -20.85 -0.11 -8.45
C PRO A 29 -21.34 -1.53 -8.15
N ALA A 30 -21.12 -2.49 -9.04
CA ALA A 30 -21.45 -3.89 -8.83
C ALA A 30 -20.57 -4.50 -7.72
N ASP A 31 -19.25 -4.25 -7.73
CA ASP A 31 -18.34 -4.71 -6.69
C ASP A 31 -18.71 -4.15 -5.32
N LYS A 32 -19.09 -2.88 -5.24
CA LYS A 32 -19.53 -2.26 -3.98
C LYS A 32 -20.73 -3.00 -3.36
N LYS A 33 -21.69 -3.39 -4.17
CA LYS A 33 -22.87 -4.15 -3.73
C LYS A 33 -22.50 -5.58 -3.31
N LEU A 34 -21.67 -6.25 -4.11
CA LEU A 34 -21.19 -7.60 -3.82
C LEU A 34 -20.32 -7.62 -2.57
N TYR A 35 -19.48 -6.62 -2.36
CA TYR A 35 -18.64 -6.51 -1.18
C TYR A 35 -19.48 -6.34 0.10
N ALA A 36 -20.48 -5.45 0.08
CA ALA A 36 -21.39 -5.25 1.20
C ALA A 36 -22.19 -6.54 1.52
N LEU A 37 -22.59 -7.29 0.49
CA LEU A 37 -23.27 -8.58 0.70
C LEU A 37 -22.33 -9.63 1.29
N ARG A 38 -21.07 -9.64 0.88
CA ARG A 38 -20.04 -10.56 1.35
C ARG A 38 -19.78 -10.43 2.86
N ASP A 39 -19.85 -9.21 3.39
CA ASP A 39 -19.67 -8.95 4.83
C ASP A 39 -20.74 -9.62 5.71
N VAL A 40 -21.95 -9.85 5.17
CA VAL A 40 -23.09 -10.40 5.91
C VAL A 40 -23.44 -11.84 5.56
N THR A 41 -22.74 -12.44 4.59
CA THR A 41 -23.02 -13.83 4.11
C THR A 41 -21.92 -14.83 4.44
N ALA A 42 -20.97 -14.47 5.33
CA ALA A 42 -19.83 -15.31 5.70
C ALA A 42 -18.99 -15.80 4.48
N THR A 43 -18.88 -14.95 3.43
CA THR A 43 -18.10 -15.25 2.22
C THR A 43 -16.88 -14.35 2.07
N ILE A 44 -16.43 -13.73 3.17
CA ILE A 44 -15.28 -12.81 3.20
C ILE A 44 -14.01 -13.51 2.68
N ASP A 45 -13.79 -14.77 3.06
CA ASP A 45 -12.59 -15.54 2.73
C ASP A 45 -12.65 -16.22 1.35
N SER A 46 -13.71 -15.96 0.57
CA SER A 46 -13.85 -16.55 -0.77
C SER A 46 -12.80 -15.99 -1.73
N LEU A 47 -11.82 -16.80 -2.08
CA LEU A 47 -10.71 -16.44 -2.97
C LEU A 47 -11.18 -15.87 -4.33
N PRO A 48 -12.18 -16.44 -5.03
CA PRO A 48 -12.71 -15.85 -6.25
C PRO A 48 -13.31 -14.44 -6.04
N LEU A 49 -14.01 -14.22 -4.93
CA LEU A 49 -14.62 -12.93 -4.62
C LEU A 49 -13.57 -11.89 -4.22
N ILE A 50 -12.51 -12.28 -3.49
CA ILE A 50 -11.37 -11.42 -3.19
C ILE A 50 -10.70 -11.00 -4.49
N THR A 51 -10.37 -11.94 -5.34
CA THR A 51 -9.71 -11.72 -6.64
C THR A 51 -10.53 -10.78 -7.52
N SER A 52 -11.82 -11.05 -7.67
CA SER A 52 -12.75 -10.24 -8.47
C SER A 52 -12.84 -8.80 -7.94
N SER A 53 -13.01 -8.63 -6.64
CA SER A 53 -13.10 -7.31 -6.00
C SER A 53 -11.82 -6.47 -6.18
N ILE A 54 -10.65 -7.08 -6.03
CA ILE A 54 -9.38 -6.38 -6.20
C ILE A 54 -9.15 -5.99 -7.66
N LEU A 55 -9.29 -6.94 -8.58
CA LEU A 55 -8.98 -6.71 -9.99
C LEU A 55 -9.98 -5.80 -10.69
N SER A 56 -11.28 -5.92 -10.39
CA SER A 56 -12.30 -5.05 -11.02
C SER A 56 -11.99 -3.56 -10.82
N LYS A 57 -11.52 -3.16 -9.63
CA LYS A 57 -11.13 -1.78 -9.34
C LYS A 57 -9.90 -1.33 -10.13
N LYS A 58 -8.90 -2.19 -10.25
CA LYS A 58 -7.66 -1.89 -10.99
C LYS A 58 -7.94 -1.78 -12.51
N LEU A 59 -8.77 -2.68 -13.01
CA LEU A 59 -9.19 -2.66 -14.42
C LEU A 59 -10.06 -1.44 -14.74
N ALA A 60 -11.02 -1.12 -13.88
CA ALA A 60 -11.89 0.05 -14.04
C ALA A 60 -11.11 1.37 -13.97
N ALA A 61 -10.05 1.45 -13.16
CA ALA A 61 -9.15 2.60 -13.11
C ALA A 61 -8.25 2.74 -14.35
N GLY A 62 -8.29 1.78 -15.29
CA GLY A 62 -7.51 1.86 -16.54
C GLY A 62 -6.04 1.48 -16.42
N ALA A 63 -5.61 0.89 -15.30
CA ALA A 63 -4.22 0.52 -15.09
C ALA A 63 -3.72 -0.50 -16.12
N HIS A 64 -2.63 -0.20 -16.83
CA HIS A 64 -1.97 -1.13 -17.77
C HIS A 64 -1.01 -2.07 -17.07
N SER A 65 -0.29 -1.58 -16.08
CA SER A 65 0.63 -2.35 -15.25
C SER A 65 0.15 -2.31 -13.79
N ILE A 66 0.13 -3.46 -13.13
CA ILE A 66 -0.41 -3.63 -11.79
C ILE A 66 0.62 -4.37 -10.95
N VAL A 67 1.02 -3.78 -9.84
CA VAL A 67 1.80 -4.45 -8.79
C VAL A 67 0.86 -4.66 -7.59
N LEU A 68 0.78 -5.89 -7.13
CA LEU A 68 -0.04 -6.30 -6.01
C LEU A 68 0.87 -6.68 -4.84
N ASP A 69 0.63 -6.08 -3.68
CA ASP A 69 1.22 -6.51 -2.41
C ASP A 69 0.25 -7.48 -1.72
N VAL A 70 0.59 -8.76 -1.69
CA VAL A 70 -0.22 -9.83 -1.12
C VAL A 70 0.29 -10.13 0.28
N LYS A 71 -0.44 -9.63 1.28
CA LYS A 71 -0.12 -9.82 2.69
C LYS A 71 -0.43 -11.23 3.16
N ILE A 72 0.49 -11.84 3.91
CA ILE A 72 0.38 -13.19 4.46
C ILE A 72 0.73 -13.15 5.94
N GLY A 73 -0.07 -13.79 6.76
CA GLY A 73 0.19 -13.90 8.20
C GLY A 73 -1.02 -13.59 9.08
N SER A 74 -0.80 -13.48 10.37
CA SER A 74 -1.85 -13.31 11.39
C SER A 74 -2.71 -12.06 11.19
N GLY A 75 -2.14 -10.97 10.65
CA GLY A 75 -2.85 -9.73 10.34
C GLY A 75 -3.52 -9.72 8.96
N ALA A 76 -3.28 -10.71 8.11
CA ALA A 76 -3.78 -10.75 6.74
C ALA A 76 -5.03 -11.63 6.60
N PHE A 77 -5.74 -11.53 5.45
CA PHE A 77 -6.76 -12.51 5.08
C PHE A 77 -6.13 -13.90 4.80
N MET A 78 -5.00 -13.92 4.10
CA MET A 78 -4.26 -15.16 3.81
C MET A 78 -3.37 -15.50 5.00
N LYS A 79 -3.72 -16.58 5.72
CA LYS A 79 -3.02 -16.98 6.94
C LYS A 79 -1.79 -17.84 6.68
N THR A 80 -1.71 -18.48 5.51
CA THR A 80 -0.60 -19.36 5.13
C THR A 80 0.03 -18.93 3.81
N LEU A 81 1.29 -19.31 3.61
CA LEU A 81 2.01 -19.06 2.37
C LEU A 81 1.31 -19.64 1.15
N GLU A 82 0.76 -20.86 1.30
CA GLU A 82 0.07 -21.57 0.24
C GLU A 82 -1.19 -20.80 -0.21
N ALA A 83 -2.02 -20.35 0.75
CA ALA A 83 -3.21 -19.56 0.45
C ALA A 83 -2.85 -18.22 -0.20
N GLY A 84 -1.79 -17.56 0.28
CA GLY A 84 -1.28 -16.33 -0.32
C GLY A 84 -0.78 -16.54 -1.74
N LYS A 85 -0.09 -17.65 -2.00
CA LYS A 85 0.39 -18.02 -3.33
C LYS A 85 -0.76 -18.30 -4.29
N GLU A 86 -1.77 -19.05 -3.87
CA GLU A 86 -2.96 -19.34 -4.67
C GLU A 86 -3.69 -18.06 -5.07
N LEU A 87 -3.87 -17.12 -4.13
CA LEU A 87 -4.46 -15.81 -4.40
C LEU A 87 -3.60 -15.01 -5.39
N ALA A 88 -2.29 -14.93 -5.18
CA ALA A 88 -1.35 -14.21 -6.04
C ALA A 88 -1.38 -14.76 -7.47
N GLU A 89 -1.27 -16.07 -7.64
CA GLU A 89 -1.32 -16.75 -8.95
C GLU A 89 -2.67 -16.52 -9.66
N SER A 90 -3.78 -16.58 -8.92
CA SER A 90 -5.11 -16.30 -9.47
C SER A 90 -5.21 -14.86 -9.99
N MET A 91 -4.77 -13.88 -9.20
CA MET A 91 -4.80 -12.46 -9.60
C MET A 91 -3.89 -12.19 -10.81
N VAL A 92 -2.67 -12.74 -10.83
CA VAL A 92 -1.75 -12.58 -11.95
C VAL A 92 -2.32 -13.21 -13.22
N ARG A 93 -2.85 -14.42 -13.14
CA ARG A 93 -3.44 -15.13 -14.29
C ARG A 93 -4.62 -14.37 -14.87
N ILE A 94 -5.55 -13.91 -14.03
CA ILE A 94 -6.75 -13.18 -14.48
C ILE A 94 -6.35 -11.81 -15.03
N GLY A 95 -5.47 -11.09 -14.36
CA GLY A 95 -4.99 -9.78 -14.84
C GLY A 95 -4.31 -9.88 -16.21
N LYS A 96 -3.47 -10.89 -16.42
CA LYS A 96 -2.86 -11.17 -17.74
C LYS A 96 -3.91 -11.55 -18.79
N ALA A 97 -4.91 -12.34 -18.43
CA ALA A 97 -6.01 -12.67 -19.34
C ALA A 97 -6.84 -11.44 -19.75
N CYS A 98 -6.87 -10.41 -18.90
CA CYS A 98 -7.46 -9.11 -19.21
C CYS A 98 -6.50 -8.15 -19.95
N GLY A 99 -5.37 -8.63 -20.46
CA GLY A 99 -4.40 -7.84 -21.20
C GLY A 99 -3.59 -6.86 -20.36
N ARG A 100 -3.37 -7.15 -19.06
CA ARG A 100 -2.60 -6.31 -18.15
C ARG A 100 -1.27 -6.96 -17.78
N ASN A 101 -0.25 -6.13 -17.54
CA ASN A 101 1.00 -6.57 -16.96
C ASN A 101 0.83 -6.64 -15.44
N VAL A 102 0.92 -7.82 -14.85
CA VAL A 102 0.64 -8.01 -13.42
C VAL A 102 1.77 -8.74 -12.74
N VAL A 103 2.24 -8.20 -11.63
CA VAL A 103 3.17 -8.83 -10.69
C VAL A 103 2.53 -8.84 -9.31
N ALA A 104 2.70 -9.93 -8.58
CA ALA A 104 2.33 -10.04 -7.17
C ALA A 104 3.60 -10.22 -6.32
N VAL A 105 3.76 -9.39 -5.32
CA VAL A 105 4.78 -9.47 -4.28
C VAL A 105 4.12 -9.99 -3.02
N MET A 106 4.64 -11.06 -2.45
CA MET A 106 4.14 -11.60 -1.19
C MET A 106 4.96 -11.02 -0.04
N SER A 107 4.29 -10.49 0.97
CA SER A 107 4.93 -9.89 2.13
C SER A 107 4.33 -10.38 3.45
N ASN A 108 5.17 -10.41 4.50
CA ASN A 108 4.79 -10.90 5.82
C ASN A 108 3.91 -9.87 6.56
N MET A 109 2.84 -10.35 7.18
CA MET A 109 1.94 -9.59 8.06
C MET A 109 1.66 -10.35 9.37
N ASP A 110 2.59 -11.17 9.86
CA ASP A 110 2.54 -11.74 11.21
C ASP A 110 2.88 -10.69 12.26
N ILE A 111 3.68 -9.71 11.87
CA ILE A 111 4.05 -8.56 12.70
C ILE A 111 3.66 -7.27 11.95
N PRO A 112 3.42 -6.17 12.65
CA PRO A 112 3.25 -4.87 12.01
C PRO A 112 4.46 -4.53 11.15
N LEU A 113 4.24 -3.94 9.98
CA LEU A 113 5.30 -3.45 9.11
C LEU A 113 5.71 -2.05 9.58
N GLY A 114 6.99 -1.86 9.86
CA GLY A 114 7.48 -0.63 10.47
C GLY A 114 7.31 -0.60 11.99
N PHE A 115 7.51 0.57 12.58
CA PHE A 115 7.48 0.80 14.03
C PHE A 115 6.27 1.58 14.50
N TYR A 116 5.56 2.22 13.58
CA TYR A 116 4.47 3.14 13.88
C TYR A 116 3.14 2.56 13.43
N ILE A 117 2.13 2.65 14.30
CA ILE A 117 0.78 2.16 14.03
C ILE A 117 -0.20 3.28 14.39
N GLY A 118 -1.01 3.68 13.43
CA GLY A 118 -1.98 4.78 13.53
C GLY A 118 -1.73 5.88 12.49
N ASN A 119 -2.80 6.51 12.00
CA ASN A 119 -2.79 7.35 10.80
C ASN A 119 -1.67 8.42 10.78
N ALA A 120 -1.57 9.23 11.82
CA ALA A 120 -0.56 10.30 11.88
C ALA A 120 0.86 9.74 12.05
N LEU A 121 0.99 8.67 12.82
CA LEU A 121 2.27 8.02 13.09
C LEU A 121 2.81 7.33 11.82
N GLU A 122 1.95 6.67 11.05
CA GLU A 122 2.35 6.04 9.77
C GLU A 122 2.75 7.08 8.72
N VAL A 123 2.09 8.25 8.69
CA VAL A 123 2.54 9.35 7.82
C VAL A 123 3.92 9.85 8.25
N ARG A 124 4.17 9.98 9.56
CA ARG A 124 5.50 10.32 10.07
C ARG A 124 6.54 9.29 9.64
N GLU A 125 6.25 8.00 9.77
CA GLU A 125 7.17 6.94 9.36
C GLU A 125 7.43 6.96 7.85
N ALA A 126 6.39 7.21 7.03
CA ALA A 126 6.56 7.39 5.59
C ALA A 126 7.50 8.57 5.25
N VAL A 127 7.40 9.69 5.99
CA VAL A 127 8.34 10.80 5.88
C VAL A 127 9.76 10.36 6.22
N GLU A 128 9.96 9.60 7.30
CA GLU A 128 11.27 9.10 7.70
C GLU A 128 11.87 8.17 6.63
N VAL A 129 11.07 7.27 6.04
CA VAL A 129 11.50 6.42 4.90
C VAL A 129 11.96 7.26 3.72
N LEU A 130 11.15 8.23 3.30
CA LEU A 130 11.47 9.08 2.14
C LEU A 130 12.64 10.04 2.37
N GLN A 131 13.02 10.25 3.63
CA GLN A 131 14.22 11.00 4.03
C GLN A 131 15.42 10.09 4.31
N GLY A 132 15.33 8.79 4.02
CA GLY A 132 16.41 7.82 4.20
C GLY A 132 16.66 7.40 5.67
N ARG A 133 15.72 7.65 6.57
CA ARG A 133 15.80 7.33 8.00
C ARG A 133 14.80 6.25 8.45
N GLY A 134 14.06 5.67 7.51
CA GLY A 134 13.06 4.65 7.79
C GLY A 134 13.65 3.33 8.26
N CYS A 135 12.81 2.49 8.87
CA CYS A 135 13.23 1.13 9.23
C CYS A 135 13.47 0.29 7.98
N LYS A 136 14.38 -0.70 8.11
CA LYS A 136 14.82 -1.51 6.97
C LYS A 136 13.69 -2.32 6.33
N ASP A 137 12.82 -2.90 7.15
CA ASP A 137 11.76 -3.77 6.67
C ASP A 137 10.74 -3.00 5.82
N LEU A 138 10.21 -1.88 6.32
CA LEU A 138 9.29 -1.03 5.58
C LEU A 138 9.95 -0.47 4.31
N THR A 139 11.17 0.03 4.43
CA THR A 139 11.92 0.55 3.29
C THR A 139 12.14 -0.54 2.24
N GLY A 140 12.51 -1.76 2.65
CA GLY A 140 12.70 -2.90 1.75
C GLY A 140 11.44 -3.28 0.98
N VAL A 141 10.28 -3.33 1.65
CA VAL A 141 9.00 -3.58 0.99
C VAL A 141 8.67 -2.46 0.00
N CYS A 142 8.82 -1.19 0.39
CA CYS A 142 8.57 -0.05 -0.48
C CYS A 142 9.46 -0.06 -1.73
N ILE A 143 10.76 -0.30 -1.58
CA ILE A 143 11.70 -0.41 -2.71
C ILE A 143 11.33 -1.58 -3.62
N THR A 144 10.99 -2.75 -3.06
CA THR A 144 10.59 -3.92 -3.84
C THR A 144 9.36 -3.63 -4.70
N LEU A 145 8.34 -2.99 -4.11
CA LEU A 145 7.13 -2.62 -4.84
C LEU A 145 7.43 -1.58 -5.93
N ALA A 146 8.18 -0.53 -5.60
CA ALA A 146 8.57 0.52 -6.54
C ALA A 146 9.42 -0.04 -7.71
N ALA A 147 10.38 -0.91 -7.42
CA ALA A 147 11.20 -1.57 -8.44
C ALA A 147 10.36 -2.40 -9.42
N ASN A 148 9.37 -3.15 -8.90
CA ASN A 148 8.44 -3.90 -9.76
C ASN A 148 7.55 -2.97 -10.60
N MET A 149 7.11 -1.82 -10.07
CA MET A 149 6.39 -0.82 -10.87
C MET A 149 7.27 -0.27 -12.00
N LEU A 150 8.51 0.11 -11.70
CA LEU A 150 9.45 0.62 -12.68
C LEU A 150 9.81 -0.44 -13.75
N HIS A 151 10.02 -1.69 -13.31
CA HIS A 151 10.24 -2.82 -14.21
C HIS A 151 9.08 -3.00 -15.21
N LEU A 152 7.85 -3.03 -14.70
CA LEU A 152 6.66 -3.22 -15.56
C LEU A 152 6.41 -2.05 -16.51
N CYS A 153 6.72 -0.82 -16.08
CA CYS A 153 6.44 0.39 -16.88
C CYS A 153 7.53 0.67 -17.91
N ASN A 154 8.80 0.45 -17.56
CA ASN A 154 9.94 0.85 -18.40
C ASN A 154 10.63 -0.34 -19.07
N GLY A 155 10.32 -1.57 -18.68
CA GLY A 155 11.02 -2.76 -19.16
C GLY A 155 12.45 -2.90 -18.62
N TRP A 156 12.85 -2.13 -17.61
CA TRP A 156 14.19 -2.20 -17.04
C TRP A 156 14.42 -3.52 -16.30
N PRO A 157 15.66 -4.04 -16.27
CA PRO A 157 16.01 -5.12 -15.35
C PRO A 157 15.66 -4.76 -13.91
N ILE A 158 15.30 -5.73 -13.10
CA ILE A 158 14.84 -5.48 -11.72
C ILE A 158 15.93 -4.82 -10.86
N GLU A 159 17.19 -5.15 -11.10
CA GLU A 159 18.34 -4.59 -10.41
C GLU A 159 18.48 -3.08 -10.72
N GLU A 160 18.31 -2.69 -11.97
CA GLU A 160 18.32 -1.28 -12.38
C GLU A 160 17.12 -0.53 -11.79
N ALA A 161 15.93 -1.13 -11.87
CA ALA A 161 14.72 -0.57 -11.27
C ALA A 161 14.84 -0.38 -9.76
N THR A 162 15.47 -1.33 -9.06
CA THR A 162 15.77 -1.24 -7.62
C THR A 162 16.67 -0.06 -7.32
N LYS A 163 17.77 0.06 -8.08
CA LYS A 163 18.70 1.18 -7.92
C LYS A 163 18.03 2.52 -8.16
N GLN A 164 17.18 2.64 -9.18
CA GLN A 164 16.44 3.88 -9.47
C GLN A 164 15.47 4.25 -8.34
N ALA A 165 14.82 3.27 -7.70
CA ALA A 165 13.97 3.51 -6.53
C ALA A 165 14.78 3.98 -5.31
N GLU A 166 15.94 3.37 -5.05
CA GLU A 166 16.87 3.78 -3.99
C GLU A 166 17.41 5.20 -4.24
N ASP A 167 17.84 5.49 -5.47
CA ASP A 167 18.35 6.79 -5.87
C ASP A 167 17.28 7.89 -5.74
N ALA A 168 16.01 7.57 -5.97
CA ALA A 168 14.91 8.52 -5.78
C ALA A 168 14.74 8.93 -4.29
N ILE A 169 14.96 8.02 -3.37
CA ILE A 169 14.99 8.33 -1.93
C ILE A 169 16.25 9.11 -1.59
N ALA A 170 17.42 8.59 -1.95
CA ALA A 170 18.72 9.19 -1.61
C ALA A 170 18.88 10.63 -2.12
N SER A 171 18.34 10.92 -3.31
CA SER A 171 18.37 12.27 -3.90
C SER A 171 17.29 13.22 -3.34
N GLY A 172 16.37 12.75 -2.51
CA GLY A 172 15.23 13.54 -2.00
C GLY A 172 14.10 13.76 -3.01
N LYS A 173 14.21 13.23 -4.23
CA LYS A 173 13.17 13.38 -5.28
C LYS A 173 11.83 12.75 -4.85
N ALA A 174 11.88 11.58 -4.21
CA ALA A 174 10.68 10.90 -3.72
C ALA A 174 9.97 11.74 -2.63
N PHE A 175 10.72 12.34 -1.71
CA PHE A 175 10.17 13.24 -0.70
C PHE A 175 9.56 14.52 -1.31
N ALA A 176 10.25 15.14 -2.26
CA ALA A 176 9.72 16.29 -2.99
C ALA A 176 8.43 15.95 -3.74
N GLN A 177 8.36 14.76 -4.33
CA GLN A 177 7.15 14.27 -5.01
C GLN A 177 5.99 14.06 -4.04
N MET A 178 6.23 13.54 -2.83
CA MET A 178 5.20 13.43 -1.81
C MET A 178 4.60 14.79 -1.44
N LYS A 179 5.43 15.84 -1.31
CA LYS A 179 4.95 17.20 -1.07
C LYS A 179 4.03 17.70 -2.18
N ARG A 180 4.44 17.53 -3.43
CA ARG A 180 3.62 17.89 -4.59
C ARG A 180 2.28 17.16 -4.59
N TRP A 181 2.31 15.87 -4.35
CA TRP A 181 1.11 15.05 -4.27
C TRP A 181 0.15 15.49 -3.15
N ILE A 182 0.64 15.66 -1.92
CA ILE A 182 -0.19 16.09 -0.78
C ILE A 182 -0.84 17.45 -1.06
N ALA A 183 -0.06 18.41 -1.57
CA ALA A 183 -0.57 19.75 -1.93
C ALA A 183 -1.64 19.67 -3.05
N ALA A 184 -1.41 18.87 -4.08
CA ALA A 184 -2.36 18.69 -5.20
C ALA A 184 -3.71 18.09 -4.77
N GLN A 185 -3.70 17.26 -3.71
CA GLN A 185 -4.92 16.70 -3.11
C GLN A 185 -5.51 17.57 -1.99
N GLY A 186 -5.05 18.83 -1.85
CA GLY A 186 -5.58 19.78 -0.88
C GLY A 186 -5.18 19.48 0.57
N GLY A 187 -4.09 18.74 0.78
CA GLY A 187 -3.48 18.55 2.07
C GLY A 187 -2.47 19.64 2.41
N ASP A 188 -2.15 19.79 3.68
CA ASP A 188 -1.11 20.69 4.15
C ASP A 188 0.27 20.04 4.06
N ALA A 189 1.03 20.36 3.02
CA ALA A 189 2.36 19.78 2.81
C ALA A 189 3.40 20.21 3.88
N ARG A 190 3.10 21.23 4.70
CA ARG A 190 4.00 21.65 5.80
C ARG A 190 4.19 20.55 6.84
N VAL A 191 3.19 19.68 7.02
CA VAL A 191 3.28 18.52 7.93
C VAL A 191 4.41 17.54 7.58
N LEU A 192 4.91 17.60 6.35
CA LEU A 192 6.01 16.75 5.90
C LEU A 192 7.38 17.31 6.29
N ASP A 193 7.47 18.64 6.47
CA ASP A 193 8.67 19.30 6.99
C ASP A 193 8.69 19.33 8.51
N ASP A 194 7.50 19.49 9.10
CA ASP A 194 7.31 19.54 10.55
C ASP A 194 6.18 18.57 10.95
N VAL A 195 6.57 17.36 11.30
CA VAL A 195 5.64 16.30 11.72
C VAL A 195 4.93 16.61 13.05
N SER A 196 5.35 17.64 13.79
CA SER A 196 4.65 18.09 15.00
C SER A 196 3.28 18.71 14.71
N LEU A 197 3.06 19.13 13.46
CA LEU A 197 1.77 19.63 12.97
C LEU A 197 0.73 18.53 12.75
N LEU A 198 1.15 17.26 12.73
CA LEU A 198 0.23 16.12 12.67
C LEU A 198 -0.52 15.97 14.01
N PRO A 199 -1.76 15.43 13.99
CA PRO A 199 -2.49 15.10 15.21
C PRO A 199 -1.66 14.24 16.16
N GLN A 200 -1.66 14.59 17.44
CA GLN A 200 -0.91 13.89 18.47
C GLN A 200 -1.84 13.37 19.56
N ALA A 201 -1.50 12.22 20.14
CA ALA A 201 -2.21 11.69 21.29
C ALA A 201 -1.98 12.57 22.51
N SER A 202 -3.05 12.91 23.22
CA SER A 202 -3.01 13.71 24.47
C SER A 202 -2.46 12.91 25.65
N VAL A 203 -2.52 11.59 25.58
CA VAL A 203 -2.03 10.66 26.61
C VAL A 203 -1.07 9.68 25.98
N GLN A 204 0.09 9.51 26.61
CA GLN A 204 1.08 8.50 26.23
C GLN A 204 1.32 7.59 27.43
N TYR A 205 1.28 6.27 27.19
CA TYR A 205 1.54 5.27 28.19
C TYR A 205 2.71 4.39 27.75
N GLU A 206 3.74 4.31 28.59
CA GLU A 206 4.90 3.48 28.36
C GLU A 206 4.66 2.06 28.89
N LEU A 207 4.55 1.09 27.98
CA LEU A 207 4.47 -0.33 28.33
C LEU A 207 5.87 -0.94 28.30
N LYS A 208 6.45 -1.19 29.48
CA LYS A 208 7.79 -1.80 29.59
C LYS A 208 7.70 -3.32 29.57
N ALA A 209 8.71 -3.96 28.97
CA ALA A 209 8.89 -5.40 29.09
C ALA A 209 9.12 -5.77 30.58
N PRO A 210 8.43 -6.80 31.12
CA PRO A 210 8.58 -7.19 32.52
C PRO A 210 9.93 -7.84 32.82
N GLN A 211 10.62 -8.34 31.79
CA GLN A 211 11.93 -8.98 31.88
C GLN A 211 12.69 -8.86 30.56
N THR A 212 14.01 -9.05 30.61
CA THR A 212 14.83 -9.17 29.41
C THR A 212 14.49 -10.46 28.65
N GLY A 213 14.32 -10.36 27.34
CA GLY A 213 13.97 -11.50 26.49
C GLY A 213 13.74 -11.11 25.05
N TYR A 214 13.16 -12.04 24.28
CA TYR A 214 12.78 -11.84 22.90
C TYR A 214 11.27 -11.92 22.75
N ILE A 215 10.69 -11.09 21.90
CA ILE A 215 9.28 -11.22 21.49
C ILE A 215 9.19 -12.42 20.55
N CYS A 216 8.49 -13.46 20.96
CA CYS A 216 8.34 -14.70 20.19
C CYS A 216 7.03 -14.76 19.39
N HIS A 217 6.07 -13.88 19.70
CA HIS A 217 4.79 -13.80 18.99
C HIS A 217 4.22 -12.39 19.06
N MET A 218 3.69 -11.93 17.94
CA MET A 218 2.85 -10.73 17.81
C MET A 218 1.58 -11.10 17.05
N ASP A 219 0.50 -10.40 17.34
CA ASP A 219 -0.74 -10.48 16.58
C ASP A 219 -0.98 -9.11 15.94
N ALA A 220 -0.60 -8.98 14.66
CA ALA A 220 -0.68 -7.70 13.95
C ALA A 220 -2.12 -7.17 13.88
N GLN A 221 -3.13 -8.04 13.79
CA GLN A 221 -4.53 -7.64 13.76
C GLN A 221 -5.00 -7.04 15.09
N LYS A 222 -4.55 -7.60 16.24
CA LYS A 222 -4.91 -7.07 17.55
C LYS A 222 -4.16 -5.80 17.92
N ILE A 223 -2.96 -5.61 17.35
CA ILE A 223 -2.16 -4.41 17.56
C ILE A 223 -2.75 -3.23 16.80
N GLY A 224 -3.17 -3.42 15.52
CA GLY A 224 -3.82 -2.41 14.69
C GLY A 224 -5.26 -2.13 15.08
#